data_ae27a4d58f44e34bcbd3d02d8fd52ffc
#
_entry.id   ae27a4d58f44e34bcbd3d02d8fd52ffc
#
_cell.length_a   1.000
_cell.length_b   1.000
_cell.length_c   1.000
_cell.angle_alpha   90.00
_cell.angle_beta   90.00
_cell.angle_gamma   90.00
#
_symmetry.space_group_name_H-M   'P 1'
#
loop_
_entity.id
_entity.type
_entity.pdbx_description
1 polymer ?
#
loop_
_entity_poly.entity_id
_entity_poly.type
_entity_poly.pdbx_seq_one_letter_code
_entity_poly.pdbx_strand_id
1 'polypeptide(L)'
;GTSSLLSISKAFQKAFDDGIKPQRGILFLAVSGEEKGLFGSQFYTENPAFPLSKTIADLNIDMVGRQDTIQKDNNYIYLIGSDRISKELHTINEQVNKKHVGFKLDYTYNAKDDPNNFYQRSDHYNFAKNNIPVIFYFGGLHEDYHQPTDDFEKIDFLKLERVSRFVFLTAWELAY
;
A
#
# COMPACT_ATOMS: atom_id res chain seq x y z
N GLY A 1 -3.14 -1.83 7.87
CA GLY A 1 -3.55 -0.89 6.79
C GLY A 1 -4.28 0.31 7.33
N THR A 2 -5.43 0.13 7.99
CA THR A 2 -6.31 1.23 8.41
C THR A 2 -5.63 2.26 9.33
N SER A 3 -4.83 1.83 10.30
CA SER A 3 -4.08 2.76 11.17
C SER A 3 -3.06 3.59 10.39
N SER A 4 -2.37 2.97 9.42
CA SER A 4 -1.46 3.67 8.50
C SER A 4 -2.22 4.71 7.66
N LEU A 5 -3.36 4.33 7.09
CA LEU A 5 -4.21 5.22 6.29
C LEU A 5 -4.61 6.47 7.08
N LEU A 6 -5.07 6.29 8.34
CA LEU A 6 -5.45 7.39 9.22
C LEU A 6 -4.25 8.30 9.58
N SER A 7 -3.08 7.71 9.80
CA SER A 7 -1.87 8.49 10.11
C SER A 7 -1.39 9.30 8.91
N ILE A 8 -1.42 8.70 7.72
CA ILE A 8 -1.07 9.35 6.46
C ILE A 8 -2.05 10.49 6.16
N SER A 9 -3.36 10.27 6.33
CA SER A 9 -4.37 11.31 6.10
C SER A 9 -4.17 12.52 7.02
N LYS A 10 -3.85 12.29 8.31
CA LYS A 10 -3.52 13.37 9.25
C LYS A 10 -2.27 14.15 8.83
N ALA A 11 -1.25 13.46 8.30
CA ALA A 11 -0.03 14.12 7.85
C ALA A 11 -0.29 15.04 6.63
N PHE A 12 -1.11 14.59 5.67
CA PHE A 12 -1.54 15.41 4.55
C PHE A 12 -2.44 16.57 4.98
N GLN A 13 -3.37 16.34 5.93
CA GLN A 13 -4.19 17.42 6.48
C GLN A 13 -3.33 18.49 7.15
N LYS A 14 -2.34 18.06 7.95
CA LYS A 14 -1.41 19.02 8.56
C LYS A 14 -0.64 19.85 7.52
N ALA A 15 -0.11 19.21 6.48
CA ALA A 15 0.58 19.92 5.41
C ALA A 15 -0.35 20.94 4.73
N PHE A 16 -1.60 20.57 4.48
CA PHE A 16 -2.62 21.46 3.91
C PHE A 16 -2.90 22.65 4.82
N ASP A 17 -3.04 22.44 6.14
CA ASP A 17 -3.26 23.50 7.14
C ASP A 17 -2.05 24.44 7.24
N ASP A 18 -0.84 23.92 7.04
CA ASP A 18 0.41 24.68 6.96
C ASP A 18 0.56 25.43 5.60
N GLY A 19 -0.45 25.38 4.72
CA GLY A 19 -0.49 26.07 3.43
C GLY A 19 0.16 25.33 2.27
N ILE A 20 0.63 24.11 2.47
CA ILE A 20 1.24 23.26 1.43
C ILE A 20 0.11 22.44 0.77
N LYS A 21 -0.26 22.84 -0.45
CA LYS A 21 -1.40 22.22 -1.15
C LYS A 21 -0.91 21.31 -2.28
N PRO A 22 -1.41 20.06 -2.38
CA PRO A 22 -1.09 19.20 -3.48
C PRO A 22 -1.67 19.70 -4.80
N GLN A 23 -1.00 19.41 -5.90
CA GLN A 23 -1.49 19.70 -7.25
C GLN A 23 -2.54 18.68 -7.69
N ARG A 24 -2.55 17.48 -7.08
CA ARG A 24 -3.53 16.42 -7.33
C ARG A 24 -4.31 16.11 -6.07
N GLY A 25 -5.59 15.78 -6.23
CA GLY A 25 -6.41 15.30 -5.13
C GLY A 25 -5.90 13.95 -4.61
N ILE A 26 -6.02 13.73 -3.31
CA ILE A 26 -5.67 12.48 -2.65
C ILE A 26 -6.95 11.93 -2.02
N LEU A 27 -7.28 10.69 -2.36
CA LEU A 27 -8.40 9.98 -1.78
C LEU A 27 -7.90 8.96 -0.77
N PHE A 28 -8.36 9.05 0.46
CA PHE A 28 -8.14 8.05 1.50
C PHE A 28 -9.34 7.10 1.52
N LEU A 29 -9.13 5.87 1.07
CA LEU A 29 -10.18 4.89 0.87
C LEU A 29 -10.01 3.74 1.87
N ALA A 30 -10.95 3.62 2.81
CA ALA A 30 -11.08 2.45 3.68
C ALA A 30 -12.26 1.62 3.17
N VAL A 31 -11.98 0.41 2.74
CA VAL A 31 -12.96 -0.52 2.17
C VAL A 31 -13.24 -1.68 3.11
N SER A 32 -14.36 -2.37 2.93
CA SER A 32 -14.77 -3.53 3.72
C SER A 32 -14.96 -4.76 2.85
N GLY A 33 -15.00 -5.95 3.49
CA GLY A 33 -15.31 -7.20 2.79
C GLY A 33 -14.16 -7.70 1.91
N GLU A 34 -12.92 -7.33 2.19
CA GLU A 34 -11.72 -7.84 1.51
C GLU A 34 -11.67 -9.36 1.59
N GLU A 35 -11.78 -9.94 2.79
CA GLU A 35 -11.76 -11.37 3.10
C GLU A 35 -12.92 -12.19 2.46
N LYS A 36 -13.92 -11.52 1.92
CA LYS A 36 -15.09 -12.12 1.28
C LYS A 36 -15.07 -12.04 -0.24
N GLY A 37 -13.97 -11.53 -0.81
CA GLY A 37 -13.76 -11.39 -2.25
C GLY A 37 -13.60 -9.97 -2.74
N LEU A 38 -12.92 -9.10 -1.95
CA LEU A 38 -12.59 -7.72 -2.31
C LEU A 38 -13.81 -6.85 -2.60
N PHE A 39 -14.92 -7.08 -1.89
CA PHE A 39 -16.22 -6.46 -2.23
C PHE A 39 -16.19 -4.94 -2.14
N GLY A 40 -15.50 -4.37 -1.16
CA GLY A 40 -15.47 -2.92 -0.98
C GLY A 40 -14.73 -2.20 -2.09
N SER A 41 -13.57 -2.69 -2.49
CA SER A 41 -12.80 -2.13 -3.61
C SER A 41 -13.48 -2.39 -4.95
N GLN A 42 -14.14 -3.55 -5.12
CA GLN A 42 -14.96 -3.82 -6.29
C GLN A 42 -16.10 -2.80 -6.39
N PHE A 43 -16.87 -2.62 -5.31
CA PHE A 43 -17.96 -1.66 -5.30
C PHE A 43 -17.49 -0.24 -5.64
N TYR A 44 -16.33 0.17 -5.05
CA TYR A 44 -15.78 1.49 -5.36
C TYR A 44 -15.41 1.60 -6.84
N THR A 45 -14.74 0.62 -7.42
CA THR A 45 -14.31 0.68 -8.83
C THR A 45 -15.47 0.59 -9.82
N GLU A 46 -16.59 -0.02 -9.43
CA GLU A 46 -17.82 -0.05 -10.21
C GLU A 46 -18.67 1.23 -10.03
N ASN A 47 -18.57 1.90 -8.86
CA ASN A 47 -19.31 3.10 -8.49
C ASN A 47 -18.39 4.18 -7.91
N PRO A 48 -17.41 4.67 -8.68
CA PRO A 48 -16.37 5.52 -8.14
C PRO A 48 -16.87 6.93 -7.82
N ALA A 49 -16.49 7.48 -6.66
CA ALA A 49 -16.79 8.86 -6.27
C ALA A 49 -16.12 9.88 -7.20
N PHE A 50 -15.00 9.51 -7.82
CA PHE A 50 -14.29 10.26 -8.84
C PHE A 50 -14.00 9.36 -10.04
N PRO A 51 -14.07 9.86 -11.29
CA PRO A 51 -13.84 9.03 -12.47
C PRO A 51 -12.51 8.28 -12.40
N LEU A 52 -12.53 6.96 -12.61
CA LEU A 52 -11.32 6.13 -12.59
C LEU A 52 -10.28 6.59 -13.60
N SER A 53 -10.72 7.16 -14.74
CA SER A 53 -9.82 7.75 -15.75
C SER A 53 -8.96 8.93 -15.24
N LYS A 54 -9.31 9.48 -14.08
CA LYS A 54 -8.54 10.53 -13.39
C LYS A 54 -7.71 10.00 -12.21
N THR A 55 -7.80 8.70 -11.91
CA THR A 55 -6.99 8.05 -10.88
C THR A 55 -5.66 7.64 -11.48
N ILE A 56 -4.56 8.23 -10.99
CA ILE A 56 -3.22 8.00 -11.55
C ILE A 56 -2.50 6.83 -10.92
N ALA A 57 -2.81 6.52 -9.66
CA ALA A 57 -2.24 5.39 -8.93
C ALA A 57 -3.10 5.01 -7.73
N ASP A 58 -3.00 3.74 -7.32
CA ASP A 58 -3.47 3.22 -6.05
C ASP A 58 -2.29 2.71 -5.24
N LEU A 59 -2.20 3.15 -3.97
CA LEU A 59 -1.17 2.74 -3.01
C LEU A 59 -1.84 1.93 -1.90
N ASN A 60 -1.90 0.62 -2.07
CA ASN A 60 -2.58 -0.30 -1.16
C ASN A 60 -1.67 -0.70 0.00
N ILE A 61 -2.21 -0.69 1.21
CA ILE A 61 -1.48 -0.98 2.46
C ILE A 61 -2.18 -2.13 3.18
N ASP A 62 -1.56 -3.29 3.16
CA ASP A 62 -2.12 -4.45 3.83
C ASP A 62 -1.03 -5.26 4.55
N MET A 63 -1.35 -5.77 5.76
CA MET A 63 -0.49 -6.63 6.58
C MET A 63 0.92 -6.06 6.87
N VAL A 64 1.06 -4.76 7.12
CA VAL A 64 2.37 -4.09 7.22
C VAL A 64 2.91 -3.94 8.65
N GLY A 65 2.21 -4.47 9.65
CA GLY A 65 2.57 -4.36 11.07
C GLY A 65 3.27 -5.58 11.67
N ARG A 66 3.60 -6.59 10.88
CA ARG A 66 4.24 -7.83 11.35
C ARG A 66 5.45 -8.18 10.50
N GLN A 67 6.24 -9.14 10.97
CA GLN A 67 7.38 -9.69 10.22
C GLN A 67 6.99 -11.02 9.57
N ASP A 68 7.37 -11.18 8.30
CA ASP A 68 7.28 -12.47 7.62
C ASP A 68 8.23 -13.50 8.25
N THR A 69 7.77 -14.73 8.37
CA THR A 69 8.54 -15.82 8.98
C THR A 69 9.84 -16.16 8.24
N ILE A 70 9.92 -15.84 6.94
CA ILE A 70 11.11 -16.11 6.11
C ILE A 70 12.13 -14.97 6.11
N GLN A 71 11.79 -13.80 6.62
CA GLN A 71 12.68 -12.65 6.67
C GLN A 71 13.51 -12.65 7.98
N LYS A 72 14.78 -12.27 7.85
CA LYS A 72 15.72 -12.28 8.99
C LYS A 72 15.54 -11.09 9.94
N ASP A 73 15.03 -9.98 9.43
CA ASP A 73 14.82 -8.74 10.17
C ASP A 73 13.64 -7.96 9.60
N ASN A 74 13.27 -6.86 10.25
CA ASN A 74 12.14 -6.01 9.85
C ASN A 74 12.50 -4.91 8.84
N ASN A 75 13.74 -4.89 8.32
CA ASN A 75 14.17 -3.86 7.37
C ASN A 75 13.81 -4.21 5.92
N TYR A 76 12.63 -4.70 5.66
CA TYR A 76 12.14 -5.04 4.33
C TYR A 76 10.68 -4.65 4.16
N ILE A 77 10.26 -4.59 2.91
CA ILE A 77 8.86 -4.52 2.47
C ILE A 77 8.72 -5.22 1.12
N TYR A 78 7.70 -6.04 0.95
CA TYR A 78 7.34 -6.56 -0.36
C TYR A 78 6.57 -5.51 -1.14
N LEU A 79 6.92 -5.37 -2.41
CA LEU A 79 6.22 -4.50 -3.36
C LEU A 79 5.66 -5.34 -4.49
N ILE A 80 4.35 -5.33 -4.62
CA ILE A 80 3.63 -6.14 -5.58
C ILE A 80 2.87 -5.23 -6.54
N GLY A 81 3.01 -5.46 -7.84
CA GLY A 81 2.32 -4.71 -8.90
C GLY A 81 2.98 -3.42 -9.33
N SER A 82 4.01 -2.95 -8.63
CA SER A 82 4.58 -1.60 -8.79
C SER A 82 5.06 -1.27 -10.22
N ASP A 83 5.57 -2.24 -10.97
CA ASP A 83 6.08 -2.09 -12.33
C ASP A 83 5.19 -2.71 -13.42
N ARG A 84 4.07 -3.33 -13.04
CA ARG A 84 3.23 -4.09 -13.98
C ARG A 84 2.47 -3.21 -14.97
N ILE A 85 2.04 -2.02 -14.54
CA ILE A 85 1.26 -1.07 -15.34
C ILE A 85 2.07 0.21 -15.60
N SER A 86 2.80 0.72 -14.59
CA SER A 86 3.58 1.95 -14.71
C SER A 86 5.01 1.77 -14.19
N LYS A 87 5.98 1.91 -15.09
CA LYS A 87 7.40 1.97 -14.70
C LYS A 87 7.75 3.27 -13.98
N GLU A 88 7.04 4.35 -14.27
CA GLU A 88 7.24 5.64 -13.63
C GLU A 88 6.88 5.56 -12.13
N LEU A 89 5.71 5.00 -11.80
CA LEU A 89 5.30 4.77 -10.42
C LEU A 89 6.34 3.93 -9.65
N HIS A 90 6.82 2.85 -10.25
CA HIS A 90 7.87 2.01 -9.69
C HIS A 90 9.14 2.82 -9.41
N THR A 91 9.62 3.59 -10.39
CA THR A 91 10.83 4.40 -10.27
C THR A 91 10.70 5.46 -9.17
N ILE A 92 9.57 6.15 -9.09
CA ILE A 92 9.30 7.14 -8.04
C ILE A 92 9.37 6.46 -6.66
N ASN A 93 8.72 5.33 -6.50
CA ASN A 93 8.71 4.59 -5.24
C ASN A 93 10.12 4.14 -4.82
N GLU A 94 10.93 3.61 -5.75
CA GLU A 94 12.34 3.25 -5.46
C GLU A 94 13.19 4.46 -5.07
N GLN A 95 13.02 5.59 -5.75
CA GLN A 95 13.75 6.83 -5.42
C GLN A 95 13.38 7.35 -4.04
N VAL A 96 12.10 7.34 -3.68
CA VAL A 96 11.61 7.70 -2.34
C VAL A 96 12.24 6.79 -1.29
N ASN A 97 12.23 5.48 -1.51
CA ASN A 97 12.87 4.54 -0.59
C ASN A 97 14.36 4.83 -0.41
N LYS A 98 15.09 4.97 -1.52
CA LYS A 98 16.53 5.23 -1.51
C LYS A 98 16.89 6.52 -0.77
N LYS A 99 16.09 7.57 -0.96
CA LYS A 99 16.37 8.91 -0.42
C LYS A 99 15.97 9.08 1.05
N HIS A 100 14.88 8.41 1.47
CA HIS A 100 14.21 8.77 2.72
C HIS A 100 13.96 7.64 3.70
N VAL A 101 13.92 6.36 3.26
CA VAL A 101 13.43 5.27 4.09
C VAL A 101 14.46 4.15 4.29
N GLY A 102 15.01 3.62 3.20
CA GLY A 102 16.09 2.63 3.23
C GLY A 102 15.64 1.21 3.55
N PHE A 103 14.43 0.81 3.17
CA PHE A 103 14.03 -0.59 3.21
C PHE A 103 14.76 -1.41 2.15
N LYS A 104 15.00 -2.67 2.44
CA LYS A 104 15.25 -3.70 1.43
C LYS A 104 13.91 -3.94 0.70
N LEU A 105 13.82 -3.45 -0.52
CA LEU A 105 12.64 -3.71 -1.36
C LEU A 105 12.71 -5.14 -1.88
N ASP A 106 11.65 -5.90 -1.65
CA ASP A 106 11.57 -7.31 -2.03
C ASP A 106 10.43 -7.50 -3.05
N TYR A 107 10.76 -8.04 -4.22
CA TYR A 107 9.85 -8.25 -5.34
C TYR A 107 9.51 -9.72 -5.57
N THR A 108 9.81 -10.60 -4.61
CA THR A 108 9.60 -12.04 -4.75
C THR A 108 8.16 -12.35 -5.15
N TYR A 109 7.18 -11.72 -4.52
CA TYR A 109 5.76 -11.92 -4.79
C TYR A 109 5.21 -11.06 -5.96
N ASN A 110 6.07 -10.29 -6.62
CA ASN A 110 5.71 -9.55 -7.82
C ASN A 110 5.87 -10.37 -9.11
N ALA A 111 6.46 -11.56 -9.05
CA ALA A 111 6.60 -12.45 -10.18
C ALA A 111 5.21 -12.78 -10.79
N LYS A 112 5.15 -12.87 -12.15
CA LYS A 112 3.87 -13.17 -12.84
C LYS A 112 3.37 -14.59 -12.56
N ASP A 113 4.28 -15.48 -12.22
CA ASP A 113 4.08 -16.88 -11.89
C ASP A 113 4.18 -17.16 -10.38
N ASP A 114 3.99 -16.13 -9.54
CA ASP A 114 3.95 -16.29 -8.08
C ASP A 114 2.91 -17.38 -7.70
N PRO A 115 3.33 -18.50 -7.09
CA PRO A 115 2.43 -19.58 -6.73
C PRO A 115 1.39 -19.18 -5.68
N ASN A 116 1.66 -18.10 -4.90
CA ASN A 116 0.73 -17.57 -3.91
C ASN A 116 -0.31 -16.63 -4.52
N ASN A 117 -0.04 -16.15 -5.74
CA ASN A 117 -0.90 -15.25 -6.49
C ASN A 117 -1.27 -13.96 -5.72
N PHE A 118 -0.34 -13.41 -4.93
CA PHE A 118 -0.60 -12.25 -4.08
C PHE A 118 -1.04 -11.00 -4.85
N TYR A 119 -0.65 -10.87 -6.11
CA TYR A 119 -1.13 -9.77 -6.95
C TYR A 119 -2.66 -9.67 -7.07
N GLN A 120 -3.38 -10.78 -6.84
CA GLN A 120 -4.84 -10.82 -6.94
C GLN A 120 -5.54 -10.88 -5.57
N ARG A 121 -4.78 -10.82 -4.47
CA ARG A 121 -5.29 -11.17 -3.15
C ARG A 121 -5.47 -9.99 -2.19
N SER A 122 -5.45 -8.74 -2.68
CA SER A 122 -5.82 -7.58 -1.89
C SER A 122 -6.50 -6.52 -2.77
N ASP A 123 -7.01 -5.48 -2.16
CA ASP A 123 -7.93 -4.50 -2.75
C ASP A 123 -7.38 -3.75 -3.98
N HIS A 124 -6.04 -3.62 -4.10
CA HIS A 124 -5.39 -3.04 -5.28
C HIS A 124 -5.74 -3.74 -6.60
N TYR A 125 -6.12 -5.01 -6.54
CA TYR A 125 -6.40 -5.77 -7.75
C TYR A 125 -7.62 -5.23 -8.52
N ASN A 126 -8.62 -4.73 -7.82
CA ASN A 126 -9.78 -4.11 -8.48
C ASN A 126 -9.41 -2.83 -9.23
N PHE A 127 -8.42 -2.07 -8.76
CA PHE A 127 -7.85 -0.94 -9.49
C PHE A 127 -6.99 -1.40 -10.66
N ALA A 128 -6.13 -2.39 -10.45
CA ALA A 128 -5.28 -2.95 -11.51
C ALA A 128 -6.07 -3.52 -12.68
N LYS A 129 -7.22 -4.20 -12.43
CA LYS A 129 -8.15 -4.67 -13.48
C LYS A 129 -8.69 -3.53 -14.35
N ASN A 130 -8.78 -2.33 -13.82
CA ASN A 130 -9.18 -1.12 -14.52
C ASN A 130 -7.99 -0.34 -15.12
N ASN A 131 -6.82 -1.00 -15.24
CA ASN A 131 -5.59 -0.43 -15.79
C ASN A 131 -5.07 0.79 -15.01
N ILE A 132 -5.36 0.88 -13.71
CA ILE A 132 -4.81 1.88 -12.81
C ILE A 132 -3.50 1.33 -12.25
N PRO A 133 -2.38 2.08 -12.34
CA PRO A 133 -1.12 1.69 -11.71
C PRO A 133 -1.29 1.46 -10.21
N VAL A 134 -0.72 0.39 -9.68
CA VAL A 134 -0.86 0.02 -8.28
C VAL A 134 0.47 -0.29 -7.62
N ILE A 135 0.57 -0.06 -6.32
CA ILE A 135 1.58 -0.67 -5.47
C ILE A 135 0.88 -1.31 -4.29
N PHE A 136 1.06 -2.58 -4.11
CA PHE A 136 0.68 -3.27 -2.90
C PHE A 136 1.89 -3.37 -1.97
N TYR A 137 1.88 -2.60 -0.88
CA TYR A 137 2.84 -2.66 0.20
C TYR A 137 2.43 -3.77 1.15
N PHE A 138 3.23 -4.83 1.22
CA PHE A 138 2.90 -6.06 1.92
C PHE A 138 4.01 -6.45 2.89
N GLY A 139 3.64 -6.77 4.12
CA GLY A 139 4.58 -7.18 5.17
C GLY A 139 4.99 -8.65 5.12
N GLY A 140 4.25 -9.46 4.35
CA GLY A 140 4.41 -10.92 4.31
C GLY A 140 3.47 -11.65 5.25
N LEU A 141 3.60 -12.97 5.30
CA LEU A 141 2.81 -13.84 6.15
C LEU A 141 3.53 -14.10 7.47
N HIS A 142 2.79 -14.11 8.56
CA HIS A 142 3.28 -14.42 9.90
C HIS A 142 2.51 -15.61 10.52
N GLU A 143 3.04 -16.18 11.58
CA GLU A 143 2.49 -17.39 12.21
C GLU A 143 1.04 -17.25 12.70
N ASP A 144 0.64 -16.02 13.05
CA ASP A 144 -0.72 -15.74 13.54
C ASP A 144 -1.69 -15.36 12.40
N TYR A 145 -1.28 -15.41 11.12
CA TYR A 145 -2.13 -15.02 9.99
C TYR A 145 -3.45 -15.81 10.00
N HIS A 146 -4.58 -15.10 10.04
CA HIS A 146 -5.93 -15.66 10.19
C HIS A 146 -6.14 -16.54 11.45
N GLN A 147 -5.37 -16.31 12.50
CA GLN A 147 -5.50 -17.02 13.77
C GLN A 147 -6.10 -16.10 14.85
N PRO A 148 -6.80 -16.67 15.84
CA PRO A 148 -7.30 -15.92 17.01
C PRO A 148 -6.18 -15.28 17.84
N THR A 149 -4.94 -15.68 17.63
CA THR A 149 -3.74 -15.19 18.34
C THR A 149 -3.10 -13.97 17.67
N ASP A 150 -3.68 -13.43 16.59
CA ASP A 150 -3.19 -12.22 15.93
C ASP A 150 -3.65 -10.97 16.71
N ASP A 151 -3.02 -10.76 17.87
CA ASP A 151 -3.34 -9.69 18.81
C ASP A 151 -2.53 -8.41 18.52
N PHE A 152 -3.07 -7.26 18.94
CA PHE A 152 -2.48 -5.94 18.68
C PHE A 152 -1.12 -5.75 19.36
N GLU A 153 -0.86 -6.42 20.48
CA GLU A 153 0.41 -6.40 21.21
C GLU A 153 1.58 -6.91 20.39
N LYS A 154 1.30 -7.71 19.37
CA LYS A 154 2.30 -8.28 18.46
C LYS A 154 2.67 -7.36 17.29
N ILE A 155 2.02 -6.20 17.18
CA ILE A 155 2.31 -5.24 16.11
C ILE A 155 3.69 -4.62 16.33
N ASP A 156 4.55 -4.68 15.33
CA ASP A 156 5.77 -3.89 15.26
C ASP A 156 5.42 -2.45 14.82
N PHE A 157 5.23 -1.59 15.80
CA PHE A 157 4.87 -0.19 15.57
C PHE A 157 5.98 0.60 14.87
N LEU A 158 7.25 0.21 15.02
CA LEU A 158 8.35 0.87 14.32
C LEU A 158 8.32 0.54 12.82
N LYS A 159 8.09 -0.72 12.47
CA LYS A 159 7.89 -1.12 11.07
C LYS A 159 6.66 -0.44 10.48
N LEU A 160 5.54 -0.46 11.22
CA LEU A 160 4.28 0.14 10.79
C LEU A 160 4.45 1.65 10.49
N GLU A 161 5.15 2.38 11.37
CA GLU A 161 5.45 3.80 11.18
C GLU A 161 6.33 4.02 9.93
N ARG A 162 7.39 3.24 9.78
CA ARG A 162 8.30 3.37 8.63
C ARG A 162 7.59 3.08 7.31
N VAL A 163 6.73 2.06 7.26
CA VAL A 163 5.92 1.77 6.06
C VAL A 163 4.94 2.91 5.79
N SER A 164 4.26 3.41 6.83
CA SER A 164 3.34 4.55 6.68
C SER A 164 4.06 5.79 6.12
N ARG A 165 5.26 6.07 6.60
CA ARG A 165 6.12 7.16 6.09
C ARG A 165 6.51 6.93 4.63
N PHE A 166 6.84 5.69 4.26
CA PHE A 166 7.18 5.34 2.88
C PHE A 166 6.02 5.60 1.93
N VAL A 167 4.84 5.11 2.28
CA VAL A 167 3.62 5.34 1.48
C VAL A 167 3.27 6.82 1.41
N PHE A 168 3.35 7.55 2.55
CA PHE A 168 3.13 8.99 2.58
C PHE A 168 4.05 9.72 1.61
N LEU A 169 5.36 9.45 1.65
CA LEU A 169 6.34 10.12 0.79
C LEU A 169 6.16 9.76 -0.69
N THR A 170 5.79 8.51 -1.00
CA THR A 170 5.46 8.13 -2.38
C THR A 170 4.21 8.88 -2.87
N ALA A 171 3.15 8.94 -2.04
CA ALA A 171 1.96 9.71 -2.36
C ALA A 171 2.26 11.21 -2.50
N TRP A 172 3.19 11.73 -1.68
CA TRP A 172 3.66 13.12 -1.77
C TRP A 172 4.30 13.41 -3.12
N GLU A 173 5.29 12.63 -3.55
CA GLU A 173 5.95 12.80 -4.85
C GLU A 173 4.97 12.68 -6.03
N LEU A 174 3.91 11.87 -5.89
CA LEU A 174 2.88 11.75 -6.92
C LEU A 174 1.91 12.94 -6.95
N ALA A 175 1.72 13.63 -5.82
CA ALA A 175 0.71 14.68 -5.67
C ALA A 175 1.26 16.10 -5.86
N TYR A 176 2.56 16.32 -5.69
CA TYR A 176 3.25 17.61 -5.75
C TYR A 176 4.21 17.68 -6.91
#